data_bb884de25923caeff1c013f6c25a23b9
#
_entry.id   bb884de25923caeff1c013f6c25a23b9
#
_cell.length_a   1.000
_cell.length_b   1.000
_cell.length_c   1.000
_cell.angle_alpha   90.00
_cell.angle_beta   90.00
_cell.angle_gamma   90.00
#
_symmetry.space_group_name_H-M   'P 1'
#
loop_
_entity.id
_entity.type
_entity.pdbx_description
1 polymer ?
#
loop_
_entity_poly.entity_id
_entity_poly.type
_entity_poly.pdbx_seq_one_letter_code
_entity_poly.pdbx_strand_id
1 'polypeptide(L)'
;MSLKLTRRQLGAALGVAPVLARAAESADRPNLLLILSDDHTAEFTGCYGNPVIKTPNLDRFATEGMRLTGMFTAAPQCVPSRVAFMTGRSPIAVRMGRFSAPLPADVPTLPELLRQAGYFTGVCRRTHHLDGAASGPVSGPIYRKYGLQTMARRVDYLDVDSPPSQTVAKVEEFFSKKPAGKPFFLWVNFNDPHHPWDSNAIPQPHDRAKIPIPKYLPDLPGIREDLGRYYDEVARMDGEFQSVLDVLQRRGYANNTLVMFMGDNGAAIPHGKGSLYDPGLNVPCLVRWPGRVRPGSVSQALVSGEDITPTFLEAAGLAVSKEMSGCSFLSVLRGEAARTRDLIFAARLTHGSRPFKEATTTHTFDLSRMVRSRRYKLIYNCTPHMRYSPVDSYTERGWLEMTDEHLWGRLAPVFDQAYYGRRTVLELYDLEKDPAELRNLAGTPELRSIERELLVAIQEKMILDWDYLPLPLAE
;
A
#
# COMPACT_ATOMS: atom_id res chain seq x y z
N MET A 1 -12.32 -14.80 -64.08
CA MET A 1 -12.37 -13.33 -64.05
C MET A 1 -11.92 -12.90 -62.66
N SER A 2 -10.66 -12.50 -62.56
CA SER A 2 -9.99 -12.14 -61.31
C SER A 2 -10.05 -10.62 -61.12
N LEU A 3 -10.72 -10.14 -60.11
CA LEU A 3 -10.74 -8.73 -59.73
C LEU A 3 -9.58 -8.44 -58.78
N LYS A 4 -8.54 -7.81 -59.29
CA LYS A 4 -7.46 -7.22 -58.49
C LYS A 4 -7.94 -5.90 -57.90
N LEU A 5 -8.17 -5.87 -56.58
CA LEU A 5 -8.38 -4.63 -55.82
C LEU A 5 -7.01 -4.00 -55.47
N THR A 6 -6.78 -2.80 -55.95
CA THR A 6 -5.57 -2.02 -55.75
C THR A 6 -5.58 -1.33 -54.36
N ARG A 7 -4.40 -1.26 -53.73
CA ARG A 7 -4.10 -0.69 -52.41
C ARG A 7 -4.31 0.82 -52.23
N ARG A 8 -5.19 1.45 -52.98
CA ARG A 8 -5.33 2.93 -53.03
C ARG A 8 -6.70 3.50 -52.66
N GLN A 9 -7.59 2.74 -52.02
CA GLN A 9 -8.93 3.23 -51.65
C GLN A 9 -9.36 2.86 -50.21
N LEU A 10 -8.45 2.97 -49.24
CA LEU A 10 -8.82 2.94 -47.81
C LEU A 10 -8.13 4.12 -47.09
N GLY A 11 -8.49 5.31 -47.50
CA GLY A 11 -8.17 6.58 -46.88
C GLY A 11 -9.43 7.32 -46.49
N ALA A 12 -10.35 6.68 -45.78
CA ALA A 12 -11.43 7.40 -45.10
C ALA A 12 -10.92 7.81 -43.73
N ALA A 13 -10.53 9.07 -43.59
CA ALA A 13 -10.20 9.72 -42.34
C ALA A 13 -11.39 9.60 -41.39
N LEU A 14 -11.29 8.68 -40.41
CA LEU A 14 -12.05 8.79 -39.19
C LEU A 14 -11.40 9.93 -38.37
N GLY A 15 -11.94 11.13 -38.57
CA GLY A 15 -11.68 12.27 -37.74
C GLY A 15 -12.12 11.93 -36.31
N VAL A 16 -11.19 11.52 -35.47
CA VAL A 16 -11.35 11.53 -34.04
C VAL A 16 -11.38 13.00 -33.64
N ALA A 17 -12.58 13.56 -33.55
CA ALA A 17 -12.78 14.84 -32.91
C ALA A 17 -12.27 14.66 -31.48
N PRO A 18 -11.31 15.47 -31.00
CA PRO A 18 -10.98 15.47 -29.57
C PRO A 18 -12.26 15.94 -28.86
N VAL A 19 -12.84 15.06 -28.05
CA VAL A 19 -13.79 15.48 -27.03
C VAL A 19 -12.97 16.34 -26.06
N LEU A 20 -12.94 17.64 -26.36
CA LEU A 20 -12.52 18.66 -25.41
C LEU A 20 -13.54 18.60 -24.26
N ALA A 21 -13.30 17.73 -23.28
CA ALA A 21 -13.89 17.88 -21.96
C ALA A 21 -13.54 19.31 -21.53
N ARG A 22 -14.56 20.14 -21.40
CA ARG A 22 -14.46 21.53 -20.96
C ARG A 22 -13.68 21.50 -19.66
N ALA A 23 -12.39 21.87 -19.70
CA ALA A 23 -11.55 21.97 -18.53
C ALA A 23 -12.26 22.93 -17.59
N ALA A 24 -12.70 22.45 -16.43
CA ALA A 24 -13.13 23.31 -15.34
C ALA A 24 -12.05 24.38 -15.15
N GLU A 25 -12.45 25.63 -14.97
CA GLU A 25 -11.52 26.72 -14.75
C GLU A 25 -10.57 26.35 -13.61
N SER A 26 -9.29 26.72 -13.70
CA SER A 26 -8.24 26.25 -12.77
C SER A 26 -8.51 26.61 -11.30
N ALA A 27 -9.41 27.55 -11.04
CA ALA A 27 -9.84 27.97 -9.70
C ALA A 27 -10.71 26.94 -8.96
N ASP A 28 -11.38 26.00 -9.67
CA ASP A 28 -12.31 25.02 -9.07
C ASP A 28 -11.66 23.65 -8.81
N ARG A 29 -10.43 23.42 -9.28
CA ARG A 29 -9.76 22.13 -9.10
C ARG A 29 -9.18 22.02 -7.68
N PRO A 30 -9.44 20.89 -6.98
CA PRO A 30 -8.85 20.69 -5.67
C PRO A 30 -7.35 20.52 -5.73
N ASN A 31 -6.65 20.93 -4.70
CA ASN A 31 -5.31 20.44 -4.42
C ASN A 31 -5.38 19.01 -3.88
N LEU A 32 -4.34 18.25 -4.09
CA LEU A 32 -4.28 16.83 -3.74
C LEU A 32 -3.02 16.58 -2.91
N LEU A 33 -3.19 16.02 -1.71
CA LEU A 33 -2.10 15.68 -0.81
C LEU A 33 -2.24 14.22 -0.39
N LEU A 34 -1.25 13.41 -0.74
CA LEU A 34 -1.10 12.03 -0.28
C LEU A 34 0.04 11.97 0.73
N ILE A 35 -0.24 11.48 1.94
CA ILE A 35 0.75 11.29 3.01
C ILE A 35 0.81 9.80 3.31
N LEU A 36 1.99 9.20 3.24
CA LEU A 36 2.21 7.80 3.57
C LEU A 36 3.10 7.65 4.80
N SER A 37 2.67 6.80 5.72
CA SER A 37 3.56 6.14 6.70
C SER A 37 4.14 4.87 6.10
N ASP A 38 5.28 4.41 6.59
CA ASP A 38 6.00 3.22 6.12
C ASP A 38 5.85 2.08 7.14
N ASP A 39 5.34 0.91 6.74
CA ASP A 39 5.09 -0.24 7.61
C ASP A 39 4.02 0.00 8.69
N HIS A 40 2.83 0.48 8.33
CA HIS A 40 1.80 0.86 9.31
C HIS A 40 0.49 0.07 9.14
N THR A 41 0.21 -0.85 10.07
CA THR A 41 -1.06 -1.59 10.17
C THR A 41 -2.14 -0.74 10.83
N ALA A 42 -3.37 -0.82 10.33
CA ALA A 42 -4.51 -0.01 10.82
C ALA A 42 -4.77 -0.15 12.34
N GLU A 43 -4.69 -1.36 12.89
CA GLU A 43 -4.92 -1.62 14.32
C GLU A 43 -3.95 -0.87 15.25
N PHE A 44 -2.82 -0.40 14.74
CA PHE A 44 -1.83 0.37 15.49
C PHE A 44 -2.05 1.89 15.33
N THR A 45 -3.31 2.32 15.39
CA THR A 45 -3.72 3.71 15.38
C THR A 45 -4.89 3.90 16.36
N GLY A 46 -4.92 4.97 17.14
CA GLY A 46 -5.95 5.21 18.16
C GLY A 46 -7.37 5.22 17.60
N CYS A 47 -7.61 5.95 16.51
CA CYS A 47 -8.92 6.01 15.87
C CYS A 47 -9.40 4.67 15.27
N TYR A 48 -8.53 3.67 15.14
CA TYR A 48 -8.91 2.30 14.78
C TYR A 48 -9.17 1.39 15.98
N GLY A 49 -9.15 1.94 17.19
CA GLY A 49 -9.53 1.24 18.41
C GLY A 49 -8.38 0.80 19.31
N ASN A 50 -7.13 1.18 19.01
CA ASN A 50 -6.02 0.91 19.91
C ASN A 50 -6.10 1.83 21.13
N PRO A 51 -6.22 1.27 22.37
CA PRO A 51 -6.49 2.10 23.55
C PRO A 51 -5.22 2.73 24.15
N VAL A 52 -4.03 2.37 23.69
CA VAL A 52 -2.76 2.73 24.33
C VAL A 52 -1.88 3.60 23.44
N ILE A 53 -1.91 3.37 22.13
CA ILE A 53 -1.06 4.09 21.19
C ILE A 53 -1.37 5.59 21.15
N LYS A 54 -0.34 6.42 21.08
CA LYS A 54 -0.47 7.88 21.13
C LYS A 54 -0.52 8.47 19.73
N THR A 55 -1.72 8.60 19.15
CA THR A 55 -1.94 9.19 17.82
C THR A 55 -2.98 10.32 17.84
N PRO A 56 -2.85 11.33 18.74
CA PRO A 56 -3.89 12.35 18.93
C PRO A 56 -4.15 13.20 17.68
N ASN A 57 -3.18 13.38 16.80
CA ASN A 57 -3.34 14.16 15.59
C ASN A 57 -4.08 13.38 14.49
N LEU A 58 -3.74 12.12 14.29
CA LEU A 58 -4.50 11.22 13.39
C LEU A 58 -5.93 11.00 13.91
N ASP A 59 -6.10 10.85 15.23
CA ASP A 59 -7.42 10.67 15.84
C ASP A 59 -8.30 11.89 15.62
N ARG A 60 -7.76 13.10 15.82
CA ARG A 60 -8.46 14.35 15.50
C ARG A 60 -8.76 14.44 13.99
N PHE A 61 -7.79 14.16 13.13
CA PHE A 61 -7.97 14.19 11.68
C PHE A 61 -9.08 13.24 11.21
N ALA A 62 -9.22 12.08 11.85
CA ALA A 62 -10.32 11.15 11.60
C ALA A 62 -11.69 11.76 11.93
N THR A 63 -11.80 12.63 12.95
CA THR A 63 -13.04 13.34 13.28
C THR A 63 -13.37 14.46 12.30
N GLU A 64 -12.37 14.98 11.59
CA GLU A 64 -12.52 16.03 10.57
C GLU A 64 -12.82 15.48 9.17
N GLY A 65 -12.74 14.18 8.97
CA GLY A 65 -12.89 13.50 7.69
C GLY A 65 -13.56 12.15 7.78
N MET A 66 -13.17 11.23 6.89
CA MET A 66 -13.63 9.84 6.84
C MET A 66 -12.51 8.89 7.22
N ARG A 67 -12.83 7.88 8.01
CA ARG A 67 -11.99 6.72 8.28
C ARG A 67 -12.49 5.52 7.47
N LEU A 68 -11.61 4.94 6.66
CA LEU A 68 -11.88 3.70 5.93
C LEU A 68 -11.29 2.52 6.70
N THR A 69 -12.14 1.58 7.13
CA THR A 69 -11.68 0.40 7.88
C THR A 69 -11.34 -0.79 6.98
N GLY A 70 -11.77 -0.72 5.72
CA GLY A 70 -11.54 -1.75 4.70
C GLY A 70 -10.48 -1.38 3.66
N MET A 71 -9.46 -0.59 4.01
CA MET A 71 -8.34 -0.27 3.11
C MET A 71 -7.27 -1.36 3.17
N PHE A 72 -6.97 -1.96 2.01
CA PHE A 72 -5.97 -3.02 1.86
C PHE A 72 -5.00 -2.69 0.73
N THR A 73 -3.74 -2.97 0.95
CA THR A 73 -2.71 -2.77 -0.08
C THR A 73 -2.68 -3.93 -1.07
N ALA A 74 -2.22 -3.67 -2.31
CA ALA A 74 -2.12 -4.69 -3.35
C ALA A 74 -0.90 -5.61 -3.20
N ALA A 75 0.00 -5.26 -2.29
CA ALA A 75 1.17 -6.06 -1.92
C ALA A 75 1.59 -5.73 -0.49
N PRO A 76 2.06 -6.72 0.31
CA PRO A 76 2.51 -6.49 1.69
C PRO A 76 3.96 -5.98 1.76
N GLN A 77 4.39 -5.14 0.81
CA GLN A 77 5.78 -4.72 0.63
C GLN A 77 5.83 -3.33 0.00
N CYS A 78 6.73 -2.47 0.48
CA CYS A 78 6.81 -1.04 0.15
C CYS A 78 6.76 -0.74 -1.36
N VAL A 79 7.76 -1.17 -2.15
CA VAL A 79 7.86 -0.82 -3.58
C VAL A 79 6.66 -1.33 -4.38
N PRO A 80 6.29 -2.62 -4.34
CA PRO A 80 5.12 -3.10 -5.08
C PRO A 80 3.80 -2.43 -4.67
N SER A 81 3.61 -2.17 -3.36
CA SER A 81 2.42 -1.49 -2.88
C SER A 81 2.34 -0.05 -3.39
N ARG A 82 3.42 0.72 -3.26
CA ARG A 82 3.49 2.12 -3.71
C ARG A 82 3.32 2.24 -5.22
N VAL A 83 3.79 1.26 -5.98
CA VAL A 83 3.57 1.18 -7.42
C VAL A 83 2.09 1.02 -7.75
N ALA A 84 1.35 0.19 -7.01
CA ALA A 84 -0.10 0.09 -7.19
C ALA A 84 -0.81 1.43 -6.92
N PHE A 85 -0.41 2.16 -5.84
CA PHE A 85 -0.94 3.51 -5.57
C PHE A 85 -0.67 4.49 -6.71
N MET A 86 0.52 4.42 -7.28
CA MET A 86 1.01 5.37 -8.27
C MET A 86 0.45 5.13 -9.68
N THR A 87 0.08 3.88 -10.00
CA THR A 87 -0.32 3.48 -11.35
C THR A 87 -1.80 3.14 -11.48
N GLY A 88 -2.49 2.87 -10.37
CA GLY A 88 -3.86 2.33 -10.38
C GLY A 88 -3.93 0.90 -10.94
N ARG A 89 -2.82 0.17 -10.92
CA ARG A 89 -2.69 -1.18 -11.49
C ARG A 89 -1.95 -2.12 -10.55
N SER A 90 -2.21 -3.40 -10.69
CA SER A 90 -1.46 -4.43 -9.99
C SER A 90 0.05 -4.31 -10.24
N PRO A 91 0.90 -4.50 -9.22
CA PRO A 91 2.36 -4.47 -9.40
C PRO A 91 2.86 -5.55 -10.37
N ILE A 92 2.12 -6.66 -10.53
CA ILE A 92 2.40 -7.70 -11.51
C ILE A 92 2.14 -7.16 -12.93
N ALA A 93 0.97 -6.61 -13.17
CA ALA A 93 0.58 -6.06 -14.47
C ALA A 93 1.52 -4.95 -14.99
N VAL A 94 2.17 -4.22 -14.07
CA VAL A 94 3.15 -3.18 -14.41
C VAL A 94 4.61 -3.65 -14.29
N ARG A 95 4.85 -4.95 -14.13
CA ARG A 95 6.18 -5.56 -14.12
C ARG A 95 7.10 -5.11 -12.97
N MET A 96 6.50 -4.69 -11.85
CA MET A 96 7.21 -4.24 -10.65
C MET A 96 7.18 -5.30 -9.55
N GLY A 97 7.66 -6.51 -9.88
CA GLY A 97 7.67 -7.67 -8.98
C GLY A 97 8.85 -7.71 -8.00
N ARG A 98 9.70 -6.68 -7.93
CA ARG A 98 10.86 -6.63 -7.02
C ARG A 98 11.33 -5.21 -6.77
N PHE A 99 12.04 -5.01 -5.66
CA PHE A 99 12.54 -3.70 -5.22
C PHE A 99 13.55 -3.06 -6.18
N SER A 100 14.36 -3.83 -6.88
CA SER A 100 15.43 -3.33 -7.75
C SER A 100 15.00 -3.07 -9.18
N ALA A 101 13.73 -3.20 -9.52
CA ALA A 101 13.25 -2.93 -10.86
C ALA A 101 12.87 -1.45 -11.01
N PRO A 102 13.25 -0.78 -12.11
CA PRO A 102 12.70 0.52 -12.43
C PRO A 102 11.24 0.36 -12.87
N LEU A 103 10.40 1.33 -12.56
CA LEU A 103 9.07 1.38 -13.15
C LEU A 103 9.20 1.57 -14.66
N PRO A 104 8.59 0.72 -15.50
CA PRO A 104 8.69 0.83 -16.95
C PRO A 104 8.22 2.21 -17.45
N ALA A 105 8.94 2.76 -18.43
CA ALA A 105 8.68 4.11 -18.96
C ALA A 105 7.32 4.24 -19.64
N ASP A 106 6.79 3.12 -20.17
CA ASP A 106 5.48 3.01 -20.81
C ASP A 106 4.31 2.92 -19.83
N VAL A 107 4.58 2.86 -18.51
CA VAL A 107 3.54 2.86 -17.49
C VAL A 107 3.35 4.27 -16.94
N PRO A 108 2.23 4.96 -17.25
CA PRO A 108 1.96 6.29 -16.73
C PRO A 108 1.70 6.24 -15.21
N THR A 109 2.11 7.30 -14.51
CA THR A 109 1.92 7.44 -13.07
C THR A 109 0.97 8.58 -12.74
N LEU A 110 0.34 8.51 -11.57
CA LEU A 110 -0.55 9.57 -11.06
C LEU A 110 0.08 10.97 -11.16
N PRO A 111 1.32 11.21 -10.67
CA PRO A 111 1.92 12.53 -10.82
C PRO A 111 2.12 12.96 -12.29
N GLU A 112 2.46 12.05 -13.20
CA GLU A 112 2.57 12.40 -14.63
C GLU A 112 1.22 12.79 -15.24
N LEU A 113 0.17 12.01 -14.96
CA LEU A 113 -1.19 12.29 -15.45
C LEU A 113 -1.71 13.63 -14.91
N LEU A 114 -1.49 13.92 -13.62
CA LEU A 114 -1.86 15.18 -13.01
C LEU A 114 -1.03 16.36 -13.57
N ARG A 115 0.29 16.17 -13.80
CA ARG A 115 1.15 17.18 -14.43
C ARG A 115 0.69 17.52 -15.82
N GLN A 116 0.34 16.53 -16.63
CA GLN A 116 -0.24 16.73 -17.98
C GLN A 116 -1.57 17.50 -17.91
N ALA A 117 -2.34 17.33 -16.84
CA ALA A 117 -3.57 18.07 -16.60
C ALA A 117 -3.36 19.47 -15.98
N GLY A 118 -2.11 19.92 -15.83
CA GLY A 118 -1.77 21.27 -15.37
C GLY A 118 -1.52 21.42 -13.88
N TYR A 119 -1.47 20.33 -13.10
CA TYR A 119 -1.04 20.36 -11.71
C TYR A 119 0.47 20.63 -11.61
N PHE A 120 0.92 21.27 -10.53
CA PHE A 120 2.30 21.23 -10.10
C PHE A 120 2.50 20.02 -9.19
N THR A 121 3.37 19.09 -9.58
CA THR A 121 3.49 17.79 -8.93
C THR A 121 4.80 17.64 -8.18
N GLY A 122 4.75 17.00 -7.00
CA GLY A 122 5.95 16.77 -6.19
C GLY A 122 5.91 15.49 -5.37
N VAL A 123 7.10 15.01 -5.05
CA VAL A 123 7.34 13.90 -4.14
C VAL A 123 8.39 14.33 -3.13
N CYS A 124 8.11 14.11 -1.85
CA CYS A 124 9.04 14.30 -0.74
C CYS A 124 9.41 12.94 -0.16
N ARG A 125 10.70 12.65 -0.10
CA ARG A 125 11.34 11.53 0.60
C ARG A 125 11.01 10.12 0.09
N ARG A 126 11.74 9.11 0.55
CA ARG A 126 11.57 7.67 0.27
C ARG A 126 11.44 7.36 -1.23
N THR A 127 12.14 8.10 -2.08
CA THR A 127 12.06 7.94 -3.54
C THR A 127 12.57 6.59 -4.02
N HIS A 128 13.53 5.99 -3.29
CA HIS A 128 14.01 4.65 -3.58
C HIS A 128 12.91 3.56 -3.44
N HIS A 129 11.84 3.83 -2.70
CA HIS A 129 10.66 2.96 -2.64
C HIS A 129 9.65 3.21 -3.77
N LEU A 130 9.91 4.15 -4.66
CA LEU A 130 9.00 4.48 -5.78
C LEU A 130 9.55 4.01 -7.13
N ASP A 131 10.85 4.10 -7.35
CA ASP A 131 11.48 3.81 -8.63
C ASP A 131 12.47 2.62 -8.63
N GLY A 132 12.33 1.73 -7.65
CA GLY A 132 13.08 0.49 -7.58
C GLY A 132 14.54 0.65 -7.19
N ALA A 133 14.86 1.60 -6.31
CA ALA A 133 16.20 1.83 -5.77
C ALA A 133 17.24 2.25 -6.82
N ALA A 134 16.89 3.26 -7.63
CA ALA A 134 17.81 3.88 -8.60
C ALA A 134 19.12 4.40 -7.97
N SER A 135 19.13 4.66 -6.66
CA SER A 135 20.31 5.06 -5.88
C SER A 135 21.19 3.90 -5.41
N GLY A 136 20.74 2.64 -5.55
CA GLY A 136 21.46 1.48 -5.09
C GLY A 136 22.85 1.31 -5.75
N PRO A 137 23.84 0.72 -5.04
CA PRO A 137 25.21 0.60 -5.54
C PRO A 137 25.32 -0.26 -6.80
N VAL A 138 24.44 -1.22 -7.00
CA VAL A 138 24.39 -2.10 -8.17
C VAL A 138 23.44 -1.57 -9.24
N SER A 139 22.22 -1.23 -8.85
CA SER A 139 21.16 -0.78 -9.78
C SER A 139 21.38 0.64 -10.32
N GLY A 140 21.89 1.54 -9.50
CA GLY A 140 22.13 2.92 -9.91
C GLY A 140 23.07 3.07 -11.13
N PRO A 141 24.23 2.39 -11.19
CA PRO A 141 25.08 2.39 -12.39
C PRO A 141 24.36 1.86 -13.63
N ILE A 142 23.53 0.81 -13.50
CA ILE A 142 22.74 0.25 -14.60
C ILE A 142 21.73 1.28 -15.10
N TYR A 143 21.01 1.95 -14.20
CA TYR A 143 20.02 2.98 -14.54
C TYR A 143 20.67 4.11 -15.33
N ARG A 144 21.82 4.61 -14.86
CA ARG A 144 22.56 5.67 -15.57
C ARG A 144 23.07 5.20 -16.95
N LYS A 145 23.65 4.00 -17.02
CA LYS A 145 24.17 3.44 -18.28
C LYS A 145 23.12 3.33 -19.37
N TYR A 146 21.91 2.91 -19.01
CA TYR A 146 20.81 2.66 -19.96
C TYR A 146 19.76 3.77 -19.99
N GLY A 147 19.96 4.87 -19.26
CA GLY A 147 19.04 6.00 -19.24
C GLY A 147 17.63 5.62 -18.75
N LEU A 148 17.53 4.67 -17.81
CA LEU A 148 16.25 4.22 -17.31
C LEU A 148 15.54 5.35 -16.56
N GLN A 149 14.23 5.44 -16.77
CA GLN A 149 13.43 6.52 -16.19
C GLN A 149 13.28 6.35 -14.69
N THR A 150 13.40 7.47 -13.96
CA THR A 150 13.22 7.57 -12.52
C THR A 150 12.13 8.60 -12.20
N MET A 151 11.75 8.69 -10.91
CA MET A 151 10.78 9.68 -10.42
C MET A 151 11.17 11.13 -10.77
N ALA A 152 12.45 11.43 -10.89
CA ALA A 152 12.95 12.75 -11.29
C ALA A 152 12.40 13.24 -12.64
N ARG A 153 12.04 12.33 -13.54
CA ARG A 153 11.43 12.68 -14.84
C ARG A 153 9.91 12.73 -14.81
N ARG A 154 9.28 12.25 -13.72
CA ARG A 154 7.84 12.06 -13.59
C ARG A 154 7.16 13.18 -12.82
N VAL A 155 7.92 14.00 -12.08
CA VAL A 155 7.41 15.09 -11.23
C VAL A 155 8.11 16.43 -11.51
N ASP A 156 7.51 17.53 -11.07
CA ASP A 156 8.12 18.86 -11.17
C ASP A 156 9.08 19.13 -9.99
N TYR A 157 8.82 18.52 -8.83
CA TYR A 157 9.64 18.64 -7.62
C TYR A 157 9.93 17.26 -7.05
N LEU A 158 11.19 17.00 -6.77
CA LEU A 158 11.64 15.76 -6.14
C LEU A 158 12.63 16.08 -5.02
N ASP A 159 12.28 15.65 -3.80
CA ASP A 159 13.22 15.57 -2.69
C ASP A 159 13.69 14.12 -2.55
N VAL A 160 14.99 13.91 -2.79
CA VAL A 160 15.60 12.56 -2.78
C VAL A 160 16.10 12.26 -1.37
N ASP A 161 15.28 11.53 -0.60
CA ASP A 161 15.67 10.90 0.66
C ASP A 161 16.32 11.80 1.70
N SER A 162 15.84 13.07 1.84
CA SER A 162 16.23 13.94 2.95
C SER A 162 15.87 13.29 4.31
N PRO A 163 16.61 13.62 5.39
CA PRO A 163 16.32 13.04 6.70
C PRO A 163 14.94 13.48 7.25
N PRO A 164 14.31 12.67 8.13
CA PRO A 164 13.00 12.96 8.72
C PRO A 164 12.87 14.38 9.30
N SER A 165 13.91 14.89 9.93
CA SER A 165 13.94 16.23 10.50
C SER A 165 13.77 17.38 9.47
N GLN A 166 13.89 17.09 8.18
CA GLN A 166 13.74 18.07 7.09
C GLN A 166 12.40 18.00 6.38
N THR A 167 11.48 17.10 6.73
CA THR A 167 10.20 16.94 6.02
C THR A 167 9.45 18.24 5.87
N VAL A 168 9.29 19.00 6.95
CA VAL A 168 8.61 20.31 6.92
C VAL A 168 9.32 21.29 5.98
N ALA A 169 10.64 21.37 6.06
CA ALA A 169 11.42 22.25 5.19
C ALA A 169 11.27 21.88 3.70
N LYS A 170 11.20 20.59 3.38
CA LYS A 170 11.00 20.10 2.00
C LYS A 170 9.59 20.36 1.48
N VAL A 171 8.58 20.24 2.33
CA VAL A 171 7.21 20.63 1.99
C VAL A 171 7.11 22.15 1.78
N GLU A 172 7.74 22.95 2.62
CA GLU A 172 7.82 24.42 2.41
C GLU A 172 8.58 24.77 1.13
N GLU A 173 9.67 24.09 0.82
CA GLU A 173 10.43 24.26 -0.43
C GLU A 173 9.56 23.92 -1.66
N PHE A 174 8.79 22.84 -1.63
CA PHE A 174 7.82 22.51 -2.68
C PHE A 174 6.85 23.68 -2.92
N PHE A 175 6.24 24.22 -1.86
CA PHE A 175 5.30 25.33 -1.98
C PHE A 175 5.96 26.62 -2.46
N SER A 176 7.23 26.86 -2.13
CA SER A 176 7.98 28.01 -2.63
C SER A 176 8.25 27.95 -4.13
N LYS A 177 8.40 26.75 -4.68
CA LYS A 177 8.62 26.49 -6.12
C LYS A 177 7.33 26.37 -6.92
N LYS A 178 6.19 26.17 -6.23
CA LYS A 178 4.89 26.02 -6.88
C LYS A 178 4.46 27.33 -7.55
N PRO A 179 4.18 27.35 -8.88
CA PRO A 179 3.66 28.55 -9.53
C PRO A 179 2.32 29.01 -8.91
N ALA A 180 2.16 30.32 -8.78
CA ALA A 180 0.92 30.90 -8.31
C ALA A 180 -0.27 30.46 -9.18
N GLY A 181 -1.44 30.24 -8.57
CA GLY A 181 -2.67 29.86 -9.30
C GLY A 181 -2.73 28.41 -9.78
N LYS A 182 -1.63 27.65 -9.83
CA LYS A 182 -1.69 26.23 -10.19
C LYS A 182 -2.17 25.37 -9.03
N PRO A 183 -3.09 24.40 -9.26
CA PRO A 183 -3.36 23.35 -8.30
C PRO A 183 -2.13 22.45 -8.14
N PHE A 184 -2.01 21.77 -7.00
CA PHE A 184 -0.88 20.89 -6.77
C PHE A 184 -1.30 19.46 -6.45
N PHE A 185 -0.40 18.53 -6.75
CA PHE A 185 -0.33 17.20 -6.17
C PHE A 185 1.00 17.06 -5.44
N LEU A 186 0.92 16.76 -4.15
CA LEU A 186 2.11 16.49 -3.34
C LEU A 186 1.97 15.12 -2.68
N TRP A 187 3.02 14.31 -2.80
CA TRP A 187 3.15 13.02 -2.14
C TRP A 187 4.28 13.11 -1.10
N VAL A 188 3.91 13.02 0.17
CA VAL A 188 4.85 13.06 1.30
C VAL A 188 4.98 11.65 1.88
N ASN A 189 6.21 11.17 2.03
CA ASN A 189 6.49 9.86 2.59
C ASN A 189 7.23 10.00 3.92
N PHE A 190 6.68 9.44 4.99
CA PHE A 190 7.36 9.33 6.27
C PHE A 190 8.25 8.09 6.30
N ASN A 191 9.27 8.08 7.17
CA ASN A 191 10.08 6.90 7.43
C ASN A 191 9.42 6.01 8.48
N ASP A 192 8.82 6.64 9.49
CA ASP A 192 8.19 5.94 10.58
C ASP A 192 6.87 5.28 10.17
N PRO A 193 6.55 4.16 10.80
CA PRO A 193 7.32 3.37 11.77
C PRO A 193 8.13 2.21 11.14
N HIS A 194 8.92 2.46 10.10
CA HIS A 194 9.72 1.46 9.38
C HIS A 194 10.88 0.91 10.25
N HIS A 195 10.99 -0.41 10.29
CA HIS A 195 12.12 -1.10 10.92
C HIS A 195 13.51 -0.67 10.32
N PRO A 196 14.61 -0.58 11.13
CA PRO A 196 14.71 -0.86 12.57
C PRO A 196 14.15 0.26 13.43
N TRP A 197 13.54 -0.11 14.57
CA TRP A 197 12.90 0.84 15.46
C TRP A 197 13.88 1.44 16.46
N ASP A 198 13.79 2.76 16.65
CA ASP A 198 14.58 3.49 17.62
C ASP A 198 14.17 3.16 19.06
N SER A 199 15.15 3.04 19.93
CA SER A 199 14.88 2.82 21.35
C SER A 199 14.38 4.07 22.09
N ASN A 200 14.59 5.25 21.50
CA ASN A 200 14.26 6.57 22.09
C ASN A 200 13.49 7.46 21.11
N ALA A 201 12.49 6.90 20.44
CA ALA A 201 11.72 7.61 19.42
C ALA A 201 10.93 8.80 20.00
N ILE A 202 10.46 8.72 21.26
CA ILE A 202 9.71 9.77 21.96
C ILE A 202 10.21 9.94 23.38
N PRO A 203 10.06 11.16 23.99
CA PRO A 203 10.51 11.42 25.36
C PRO A 203 9.80 10.62 26.44
N GLN A 204 8.57 10.18 26.20
CA GLN A 204 7.75 9.40 27.13
C GLN A 204 7.28 8.13 26.43
N PRO A 205 8.08 7.06 26.45
CA PRO A 205 7.76 5.80 25.81
C PRO A 205 6.43 5.20 26.28
N HIS A 206 5.84 4.32 25.47
CA HIS A 206 4.68 3.54 25.87
C HIS A 206 5.07 2.53 26.96
N ASP A 207 4.19 2.33 27.94
CA ASP A 207 4.35 1.29 28.97
C ASP A 207 4.15 -0.09 28.32
N ARG A 208 5.24 -0.86 28.19
CA ARG A 208 5.27 -2.19 27.56
C ARG A 208 4.26 -3.16 28.19
N ALA A 209 4.03 -3.03 29.50
CA ALA A 209 3.09 -3.88 30.21
C ALA A 209 1.62 -3.63 29.82
N LYS A 210 1.29 -2.44 29.34
CA LYS A 210 -0.08 -2.05 28.95
C LYS A 210 -0.39 -2.27 27.48
N ILE A 211 0.61 -2.61 26.64
CA ILE A 211 0.39 -2.81 25.22
C ILE A 211 -0.51 -4.03 25.00
N PRO A 212 -1.65 -3.87 24.32
CA PRO A 212 -2.47 -5.02 23.94
C PRO A 212 -1.74 -5.85 22.89
N ILE A 213 -1.60 -7.14 23.17
CA ILE A 213 -0.97 -8.06 22.23
C ILE A 213 -2.01 -8.51 21.19
N PRO A 214 -1.75 -8.33 19.88
CA PRO A 214 -2.60 -8.84 18.82
C PRO A 214 -2.85 -10.35 18.96
N LYS A 215 -4.05 -10.81 18.64
CA LYS A 215 -4.43 -12.23 18.82
C LYS A 215 -3.61 -13.21 17.97
N TYR A 216 -2.95 -12.72 16.94
CA TYR A 216 -2.05 -13.51 16.10
C TYR A 216 -0.62 -13.59 16.66
N LEU A 217 -0.29 -12.94 17.79
CA LEU A 217 1.02 -13.01 18.44
C LEU A 217 0.92 -13.64 19.84
N PRO A 218 1.92 -14.41 20.27
CA PRO A 218 2.03 -14.85 21.65
C PRO A 218 2.42 -13.68 22.55
N ASP A 219 1.94 -13.70 23.80
CA ASP A 219 2.31 -12.72 24.81
C ASP A 219 3.67 -13.06 25.41
N LEU A 220 4.72 -12.54 24.79
CA LEU A 220 6.12 -12.74 25.20
C LEU A 220 6.80 -11.40 25.48
N PRO A 221 7.77 -11.34 26.41
CA PRO A 221 8.51 -10.12 26.72
C PRO A 221 9.15 -9.45 25.50
N GLY A 222 9.74 -10.23 24.59
CA GLY A 222 10.33 -9.72 23.36
C GLY A 222 9.29 -9.11 22.42
N ILE A 223 8.12 -9.73 22.28
CA ILE A 223 7.00 -9.18 21.47
C ILE A 223 6.53 -7.84 22.06
N ARG A 224 6.40 -7.74 23.38
CA ARG A 224 6.01 -6.49 24.04
C ARG A 224 7.03 -5.38 23.82
N GLU A 225 8.31 -5.71 23.87
CA GLU A 225 9.38 -4.74 23.64
C GLU A 225 9.38 -4.25 22.18
N ASP A 226 9.28 -5.16 21.21
CA ASP A 226 9.24 -4.81 19.79
C ASP A 226 8.03 -3.95 19.46
N LEU A 227 6.83 -4.34 19.91
CA LEU A 227 5.61 -3.53 19.76
C LEU A 227 5.73 -2.17 20.45
N GLY A 228 6.40 -2.11 21.60
CA GLY A 228 6.58 -0.86 22.32
C GLY A 228 7.45 0.14 21.57
N ARG A 229 8.57 -0.30 20.98
CA ARG A 229 9.43 0.54 20.14
C ARG A 229 8.67 0.98 18.87
N TYR A 230 7.95 0.07 18.27
CA TYR A 230 7.09 0.36 17.10
C TYR A 230 6.01 1.42 17.45
N TYR A 231 5.32 1.30 18.60
CA TYR A 231 4.33 2.29 19.05
C TYR A 231 4.95 3.67 19.28
N ASP A 232 6.17 3.70 19.81
CA ASP A 232 6.90 4.96 20.05
C ASP A 232 7.19 5.67 18.72
N GLU A 233 7.53 4.95 17.64
CA GLU A 233 7.72 5.54 16.32
C GLU A 233 6.40 5.98 15.67
N VAL A 234 5.32 5.23 15.82
CA VAL A 234 4.00 5.68 15.37
C VAL A 234 3.60 7.01 16.05
N ALA A 235 3.90 7.15 17.34
CA ALA A 235 3.63 8.41 18.05
C ALA A 235 4.52 9.56 17.57
N ARG A 236 5.78 9.31 17.19
CA ARG A 236 6.67 10.32 16.56
C ARG A 236 6.13 10.74 15.20
N MET A 237 5.72 9.79 14.37
CA MET A 237 5.13 10.02 13.06
C MET A 237 3.83 10.85 13.14
N ASP A 238 3.00 10.62 14.16
CA ASP A 238 1.78 11.40 14.40
C ASP A 238 2.08 12.89 14.57
N GLY A 239 3.18 13.24 15.23
CA GLY A 239 3.67 14.63 15.34
C GLY A 239 4.18 15.18 13.99
N GLU A 240 4.88 14.38 13.20
CA GLU A 240 5.34 14.76 11.86
C GLU A 240 4.15 15.00 10.92
N PHE A 241 3.13 14.14 10.98
CA PHE A 241 1.87 14.30 10.24
C PHE A 241 1.23 15.68 10.53
N GLN A 242 1.08 16.05 11.80
CA GLN A 242 0.52 17.36 12.15
C GLN A 242 1.35 18.51 11.58
N SER A 243 2.67 18.39 11.64
CA SER A 243 3.56 19.44 11.13
C SER A 243 3.38 19.69 9.63
N VAL A 244 3.08 18.65 8.81
CA VAL A 244 2.74 18.81 7.39
C VAL A 244 1.39 19.51 7.23
N LEU A 245 0.38 19.17 8.03
CA LEU A 245 -0.93 19.85 8.00
C LEU A 245 -0.83 21.32 8.39
N ASP A 246 0.05 21.67 9.34
CA ASP A 246 0.30 23.04 9.74
C ASP A 246 0.90 23.87 8.60
N VAL A 247 1.77 23.29 7.77
CA VAL A 247 2.26 23.95 6.54
C VAL A 247 1.10 24.21 5.60
N LEU A 248 0.24 23.22 5.37
CA LEU A 248 -0.92 23.36 4.48
C LEU A 248 -1.86 24.49 4.95
N GLN A 249 -2.09 24.57 6.27
CA GLN A 249 -2.92 25.60 6.89
C GLN A 249 -2.29 27.00 6.74
N ARG A 250 -1.01 27.15 7.09
CA ARG A 250 -0.28 28.44 6.98
C ARG A 250 -0.24 28.97 5.55
N ARG A 251 -0.17 28.06 4.55
CA ARG A 251 -0.17 28.41 3.13
C ARG A 251 -1.57 28.69 2.58
N GLY A 252 -2.64 28.55 3.37
CA GLY A 252 -4.02 28.82 2.97
C GLY A 252 -4.65 27.76 2.07
N TYR A 253 -4.08 26.55 2.00
CA TYR A 253 -4.58 25.47 1.12
C TYR A 253 -5.53 24.49 1.80
N ALA A 254 -5.66 24.53 3.14
CA ALA A 254 -6.36 23.50 3.91
C ALA A 254 -7.82 23.29 3.48
N ASN A 255 -8.52 24.32 3.05
CA ASN A 255 -9.96 24.28 2.71
C ASN A 255 -10.24 23.76 1.30
N ASN A 256 -9.27 23.80 0.37
CA ASN A 256 -9.42 23.31 -1.00
C ASN A 256 -8.43 22.17 -1.31
N THR A 257 -8.13 21.34 -0.33
CA THR A 257 -7.24 20.18 -0.51
C THR A 257 -7.94 18.90 -0.08
N LEU A 258 -7.95 17.90 -0.97
CA LEU A 258 -8.18 16.52 -0.60
C LEU A 258 -6.89 16.00 0.03
N VAL A 259 -6.92 15.73 1.33
CA VAL A 259 -5.81 15.13 2.09
C VAL A 259 -6.14 13.67 2.36
N MET A 260 -5.26 12.76 1.95
CA MET A 260 -5.35 11.34 2.25
C MET A 260 -4.08 10.92 3.01
N PHE A 261 -4.26 10.38 4.22
CA PHE A 261 -3.23 9.70 4.99
C PHE A 261 -3.44 8.20 4.92
N MET A 262 -2.40 7.41 4.69
CA MET A 262 -2.47 5.95 4.74
C MET A 262 -1.11 5.30 4.99
N GLY A 263 -1.12 4.02 5.40
CA GLY A 263 0.06 3.17 5.40
C GLY A 263 0.38 2.62 4.01
N ASP A 264 1.64 2.32 3.73
CA ASP A 264 2.03 1.70 2.47
C ASP A 264 1.93 0.17 2.49
N ASN A 265 2.17 -0.45 3.62
CA ASN A 265 1.94 -1.88 3.94
C ASN A 265 1.91 -2.05 5.46
N GLY A 266 1.60 -3.26 5.93
CA GLY A 266 1.52 -3.53 7.36
C GLY A 266 2.86 -3.53 8.07
N ALA A 267 2.81 -3.51 9.42
CA ALA A 267 3.95 -3.44 10.33
C ALA A 267 4.95 -4.59 10.13
N ALA A 268 6.24 -4.30 10.30
CA ALA A 268 7.32 -5.28 10.19
C ALA A 268 7.40 -6.22 11.42
N ILE A 269 6.27 -6.80 11.81
CA ILE A 269 6.14 -7.79 12.90
C ILE A 269 5.76 -9.15 12.32
N PRO A 270 5.90 -10.25 13.11
CA PRO A 270 5.38 -11.55 12.67
C PRO A 270 3.90 -11.47 12.29
N HIS A 271 3.49 -12.11 11.21
CA HIS A 271 2.16 -12.05 10.59
C HIS A 271 1.84 -10.74 9.84
N GLY A 272 2.69 -9.73 9.95
CA GLY A 272 2.55 -8.42 9.31
C GLY A 272 3.24 -8.33 7.94
N LYS A 273 4.13 -7.36 7.77
CA LYS A 273 4.86 -7.08 6.51
C LYS A 273 5.38 -8.36 5.83
N GLY A 274 5.18 -8.44 4.53
CA GLY A 274 5.58 -9.61 3.73
C GLY A 274 4.61 -10.79 3.83
N SER A 275 3.52 -10.73 4.59
CA SER A 275 2.46 -11.74 4.61
C SER A 275 1.19 -11.22 3.92
N LEU A 276 0.35 -12.14 3.44
CA LEU A 276 -0.95 -11.80 2.84
C LEU A 276 -2.11 -11.85 3.85
N TYR A 277 -1.78 -11.93 5.13
CA TYR A 277 -2.76 -11.79 6.22
C TYR A 277 -3.17 -10.33 6.41
N ASP A 278 -4.33 -10.09 7.05
CA ASP A 278 -4.82 -8.73 7.26
C ASP A 278 -3.78 -7.82 7.95
N PRO A 279 -3.01 -8.25 8.95
CA PRO A 279 -1.96 -7.41 9.54
C PRO A 279 -0.88 -6.94 8.57
N GLY A 280 -0.64 -7.67 7.47
CA GLY A 280 0.31 -7.28 6.42
C GLY A 280 -0.28 -6.35 5.35
N LEU A 281 -1.59 -6.30 5.23
CA LEU A 281 -2.30 -5.65 4.12
C LEU A 281 -3.26 -4.55 4.55
N ASN A 282 -3.91 -4.67 5.72
CA ASN A 282 -4.88 -3.69 6.22
C ASN A 282 -4.15 -2.50 6.85
N VAL A 283 -4.18 -1.37 6.15
CA VAL A 283 -3.48 -0.14 6.54
C VAL A 283 -4.47 0.94 6.97
N PRO A 284 -4.08 1.89 7.85
CA PRO A 284 -4.91 3.04 8.13
C PRO A 284 -5.14 3.83 6.83
N CYS A 285 -6.36 4.33 6.64
CA CYS A 285 -6.68 5.28 5.58
C CYS A 285 -7.68 6.30 6.10
N LEU A 286 -7.23 7.55 6.18
CA LEU A 286 -7.99 8.69 6.65
C LEU A 286 -8.06 9.73 5.54
N VAL A 287 -9.26 10.23 5.24
CA VAL A 287 -9.46 11.17 4.13
C VAL A 287 -10.22 12.40 4.62
N ARG A 288 -9.64 13.59 4.43
CA ARG A 288 -10.29 14.87 4.68
C ARG A 288 -10.40 15.67 3.40
N TRP A 289 -11.59 16.12 3.08
CA TRP A 289 -11.87 17.05 2.00
C TRP A 289 -13.02 17.96 2.40
N PRO A 290 -12.74 19.17 2.91
CA PRO A 290 -13.76 20.07 3.41
C PRO A 290 -14.89 20.33 2.40
N GLY A 291 -16.14 20.23 2.85
CA GLY A 291 -17.32 20.39 2.01
C GLY A 291 -17.63 19.25 1.04
N ARG A 292 -16.80 18.21 0.96
CA ARG A 292 -16.95 17.06 0.05
C ARG A 292 -17.00 15.71 0.77
N VAL A 293 -16.28 15.57 1.86
CA VAL A 293 -16.26 14.38 2.72
C VAL A 293 -16.89 14.76 4.05
N ARG A 294 -17.85 13.95 4.51
CA ARG A 294 -18.56 14.20 5.77
C ARG A 294 -17.61 13.98 6.96
N PRO A 295 -17.42 14.98 7.85
CA PRO A 295 -16.63 14.84 9.06
C PRO A 295 -17.13 13.70 9.97
N GLY A 296 -16.22 12.97 10.59
CA GLY A 296 -16.50 11.89 11.53
C GLY A 296 -17.15 10.65 10.91
N SER A 297 -17.19 10.56 9.57
CA SER A 297 -17.79 9.41 8.90
C SER A 297 -16.83 8.19 8.90
N VAL A 298 -17.43 6.99 8.86
CA VAL A 298 -16.70 5.72 8.80
C VAL A 298 -17.24 4.89 7.65
N SER A 299 -16.37 4.35 6.83
CA SER A 299 -16.72 3.43 5.76
C SER A 299 -16.04 2.07 5.96
N GLN A 300 -16.82 0.99 5.75
CA GLN A 300 -16.34 -0.38 5.73
C GLN A 300 -16.19 -0.93 4.29
N ALA A 301 -16.25 -0.06 3.29
CA ALA A 301 -16.05 -0.47 1.91
C ALA A 301 -14.66 -1.11 1.74
N LEU A 302 -14.62 -2.18 0.96
CA LEU A 302 -13.34 -2.75 0.53
C LEU A 302 -12.71 -1.81 -0.49
N VAL A 303 -11.50 -1.37 -0.20
CA VAL A 303 -10.69 -0.48 -1.04
C VAL A 303 -9.31 -1.10 -1.21
N SER A 304 -8.83 -1.15 -2.44
CA SER A 304 -7.49 -1.64 -2.79
C SER A 304 -6.51 -0.48 -2.96
N GLY A 305 -5.22 -0.74 -2.75
CA GLY A 305 -4.17 0.20 -3.14
C GLY A 305 -4.21 0.61 -4.61
N GLU A 306 -4.73 -0.25 -5.48
CA GLU A 306 -4.95 0.07 -6.91
C GLU A 306 -5.98 1.19 -7.12
N ASP A 307 -6.86 1.46 -6.13
CA ASP A 307 -7.97 2.42 -6.23
C ASP A 307 -7.53 3.87 -5.99
N ILE A 308 -6.30 4.09 -5.51
CA ILE A 308 -5.80 5.42 -5.16
C ILE A 308 -5.70 6.33 -6.39
N THR A 309 -4.98 5.89 -7.43
CA THR A 309 -4.84 6.68 -8.66
C THR A 309 -6.18 7.01 -9.33
N PRO A 310 -7.10 6.05 -9.58
CA PRO A 310 -8.41 6.37 -10.15
C PRO A 310 -9.19 7.38 -9.31
N THR A 311 -9.12 7.29 -7.97
CA THR A 311 -9.83 8.21 -7.07
C THR A 311 -9.29 9.63 -7.14
N PHE A 312 -7.96 9.80 -7.14
CA PHE A 312 -7.35 11.11 -7.29
C PHE A 312 -7.60 11.73 -8.68
N LEU A 313 -7.58 10.92 -9.75
CA LEU A 313 -7.90 11.40 -11.10
C LEU A 313 -9.36 11.88 -11.18
N GLU A 314 -10.31 11.09 -10.67
CA GLU A 314 -11.71 11.48 -10.65
C GLU A 314 -11.95 12.72 -9.77
N ALA A 315 -11.30 12.83 -8.62
CA ALA A 315 -11.34 14.02 -7.78
C ALA A 315 -10.82 15.27 -8.49
N ALA A 316 -9.83 15.12 -9.38
CA ALA A 316 -9.30 16.16 -10.23
C ALA A 316 -10.18 16.46 -11.48
N GLY A 317 -11.30 15.75 -11.67
CA GLY A 317 -12.16 15.86 -12.84
C GLY A 317 -11.56 15.24 -14.11
N LEU A 318 -10.66 14.27 -13.98
CA LEU A 318 -9.98 13.60 -15.07
C LEU A 318 -10.57 12.21 -15.34
N ALA A 319 -10.49 11.78 -16.60
CA ALA A 319 -10.91 10.44 -16.99
C ALA A 319 -9.96 9.37 -16.42
N VAL A 320 -10.53 8.28 -15.94
CA VAL A 320 -9.81 7.10 -15.51
C VAL A 320 -9.59 6.17 -16.71
N SER A 321 -8.35 5.73 -16.92
CA SER A 321 -8.02 4.80 -18.01
C SER A 321 -8.65 3.43 -17.76
N LYS A 322 -9.13 2.80 -18.84
CA LYS A 322 -9.63 1.41 -18.80
C LYS A 322 -8.54 0.36 -18.54
N GLU A 323 -7.28 0.73 -18.66
CA GLU A 323 -6.14 -0.13 -18.33
C GLU A 323 -5.88 -0.24 -16.82
N MET A 324 -6.47 0.65 -16.03
CA MET A 324 -6.38 0.59 -14.57
C MET A 324 -7.28 -0.52 -14.05
N SER A 325 -6.74 -1.42 -13.23
CA SER A 325 -7.51 -2.44 -12.51
C SER A 325 -8.17 -1.88 -11.25
N GLY A 326 -7.70 -0.72 -10.78
CA GLY A 326 -8.29 0.02 -9.68
C GLY A 326 -9.64 0.66 -10.05
N CYS A 327 -10.52 0.77 -9.04
CA CYS A 327 -11.81 1.43 -9.14
C CYS A 327 -11.81 2.67 -8.24
N SER A 328 -12.25 3.81 -8.77
CA SER A 328 -12.42 4.99 -7.90
C SER A 328 -13.42 4.73 -6.78
N PHE A 329 -13.07 5.11 -5.57
CA PHE A 329 -13.98 5.12 -4.41
C PHE A 329 -14.44 6.54 -4.02
N LEU A 330 -14.35 7.49 -4.95
CA LEU A 330 -14.80 8.85 -4.72
C LEU A 330 -16.27 8.94 -4.31
N SER A 331 -17.13 8.09 -4.91
CA SER A 331 -18.55 7.98 -4.53
C SER A 331 -18.74 7.52 -3.07
N VAL A 332 -17.86 6.64 -2.57
CA VAL A 332 -17.85 6.25 -1.15
C VAL A 332 -17.43 7.43 -0.27
N LEU A 333 -16.39 8.18 -0.66
CA LEU A 333 -15.94 9.36 0.08
C LEU A 333 -17.00 10.44 0.19
N ARG A 334 -17.85 10.58 -0.84
CA ARG A 334 -18.99 11.52 -0.87
C ARG A 334 -20.24 10.99 -0.16
N GLY A 335 -20.25 9.73 0.26
CA GLY A 335 -21.41 9.08 0.84
C GLY A 335 -22.52 8.73 -0.16
N GLU A 336 -22.19 8.71 -1.45
CA GLU A 336 -23.10 8.39 -2.57
C GLU A 336 -23.22 6.89 -2.80
N ALA A 337 -22.19 6.11 -2.40
CA ALA A 337 -22.17 4.66 -2.52
C ALA A 337 -21.64 4.02 -1.22
N ALA A 338 -22.15 2.82 -0.90
CA ALA A 338 -21.69 2.05 0.24
C ALA A 338 -20.43 1.22 -0.07
N ARG A 339 -20.20 0.90 -1.35
CA ARG A 339 -19.07 0.07 -1.83
C ARG A 339 -18.80 0.30 -3.31
N THR A 340 -17.61 -0.05 -3.76
CA THR A 340 -17.21 -0.02 -5.17
C THR A 340 -16.80 -1.39 -5.70
N ARG A 341 -16.48 -2.33 -4.80
CA ARG A 341 -16.05 -3.71 -5.12
C ARG A 341 -16.44 -4.70 -4.01
N ASP A 342 -16.52 -5.98 -4.36
CA ASP A 342 -16.79 -7.08 -3.44
C ASP A 342 -15.53 -7.91 -3.13
N LEU A 343 -14.53 -7.84 -3.99
CA LEU A 343 -13.27 -8.57 -3.86
C LEU A 343 -12.09 -7.61 -3.98
N ILE A 344 -11.04 -7.90 -3.22
CA ILE A 344 -9.71 -7.30 -3.38
C ILE A 344 -8.68 -8.41 -3.58
N PHE A 345 -7.58 -8.04 -4.21
CA PHE A 345 -6.48 -8.94 -4.54
C PHE A 345 -5.17 -8.37 -4.03
N ALA A 346 -4.26 -9.24 -3.61
CA ALA A 346 -2.90 -8.87 -3.29
C ALA A 346 -1.92 -9.96 -3.70
N ALA A 347 -0.68 -9.56 -3.95
CA ALA A 347 0.38 -10.47 -4.33
C ALA A 347 1.59 -10.28 -3.41
N ARG A 348 2.07 -11.36 -2.82
CA ARG A 348 3.42 -11.39 -2.25
C ARG A 348 4.42 -11.64 -3.37
N LEU A 349 5.44 -10.82 -3.41
CA LEU A 349 6.49 -10.80 -4.43
C LEU A 349 7.86 -10.96 -3.75
N THR A 350 8.95 -10.96 -4.50
CA THR A 350 10.28 -11.01 -3.91
C THR A 350 10.54 -9.78 -3.04
N HIS A 351 11.14 -9.97 -1.87
CA HIS A 351 11.50 -8.88 -0.97
C HIS A 351 13.00 -8.58 -1.00
N GLY A 352 13.34 -7.28 -1.13
CA GLY A 352 14.73 -6.84 -1.19
C GLY A 352 15.46 -7.24 -2.48
N SER A 353 16.77 -7.00 -2.51
CA SER A 353 17.64 -7.27 -3.65
C SER A 353 18.86 -8.13 -3.27
N ARG A 354 18.78 -8.88 -2.17
CA ARG A 354 19.88 -9.76 -1.75
C ARG A 354 20.13 -10.88 -2.77
N PRO A 355 21.37 -11.26 -3.03
CA PRO A 355 21.71 -12.41 -3.85
C PRO A 355 21.05 -13.69 -3.35
N PHE A 356 20.59 -14.55 -4.26
CA PHE A 356 19.87 -15.78 -3.93
C PHE A 356 20.62 -16.69 -2.96
N LYS A 357 21.96 -16.80 -3.08
CA LYS A 357 22.79 -17.60 -2.17
C LYS A 357 22.75 -17.14 -0.70
N GLU A 358 22.49 -15.83 -0.49
CA GLU A 358 22.34 -15.24 0.84
C GLU A 358 20.86 -15.26 1.30
N ALA A 359 19.96 -15.36 0.34
CA ALA A 359 18.53 -15.45 0.55
C ALA A 359 18.05 -16.91 0.58
N THR A 360 18.79 -17.78 1.23
CA THR A 360 18.38 -19.19 1.44
C THR A 360 17.19 -19.32 2.37
N THR A 361 16.83 -18.24 3.04
CA THR A 361 15.66 -18.12 3.89
C THR A 361 14.45 -17.57 3.11
N THR A 362 13.28 -17.85 3.59
CA THR A 362 11.99 -17.61 2.92
C THR A 362 11.62 -16.15 2.77
N HIS A 363 12.20 -15.26 3.58
CA HIS A 363 11.78 -13.85 3.66
C HIS A 363 12.04 -13.04 2.38
N THR A 364 12.94 -13.49 1.49
CA THR A 364 13.26 -12.78 0.25
C THR A 364 12.60 -13.37 -1.00
N PHE A 365 12.27 -14.67 -1.01
CA PHE A 365 11.68 -15.35 -2.16
C PHE A 365 10.54 -16.27 -1.72
N ASP A 366 9.38 -15.67 -1.49
CA ASP A 366 8.17 -16.38 -1.11
C ASP A 366 6.98 -15.79 -1.88
N LEU A 367 6.50 -16.53 -2.86
CA LEU A 367 5.52 -16.03 -3.82
C LEU A 367 4.13 -16.58 -3.50
N SER A 368 3.18 -15.67 -3.34
CA SER A 368 1.78 -16.03 -3.06
C SER A 368 0.81 -15.05 -3.70
N ARG A 369 -0.43 -15.47 -3.89
CA ARG A 369 -1.55 -14.66 -4.38
C ARG A 369 -2.71 -14.76 -3.41
N MET A 370 -3.48 -13.70 -3.29
CA MET A 370 -4.60 -13.63 -2.37
C MET A 370 -5.81 -12.98 -3.02
N VAL A 371 -6.98 -13.51 -2.71
CA VAL A 371 -8.27 -12.85 -2.88
C VAL A 371 -8.99 -12.77 -1.53
N ARG A 372 -9.64 -11.64 -1.28
CA ARG A 372 -10.41 -11.38 -0.06
C ARG A 372 -11.77 -10.79 -0.40
N SER A 373 -12.82 -11.40 0.13
CA SER A 373 -14.14 -10.79 0.30
C SER A 373 -14.25 -10.12 1.67
N ARG A 374 -15.43 -9.66 2.06
CA ARG A 374 -15.63 -9.14 3.43
C ARG A 374 -15.42 -10.21 4.50
N ARG A 375 -15.81 -11.45 4.20
CA ARG A 375 -15.80 -12.55 5.17
C ARG A 375 -14.72 -13.59 4.93
N TYR A 376 -14.48 -13.95 3.68
CA TYR A 376 -13.54 -15.03 3.36
C TYR A 376 -12.30 -14.51 2.66
N LYS A 377 -11.17 -15.12 2.99
CA LYS A 377 -9.89 -14.90 2.32
C LYS A 377 -9.31 -16.23 1.87
N LEU A 378 -8.82 -16.27 0.64
CA LEU A 378 -8.07 -17.40 0.10
C LEU A 378 -6.66 -16.92 -0.27
N ILE A 379 -5.65 -17.67 0.17
CA ILE A 379 -4.25 -17.49 -0.20
C ILE A 379 -3.80 -18.71 -1.00
N TYR A 380 -3.24 -18.47 -2.18
CA TYR A 380 -2.55 -19.44 -3.01
C TYR A 380 -1.05 -19.25 -2.85
N ASN A 381 -0.39 -20.23 -2.20
CA ASN A 381 1.04 -20.27 -2.00
C ASN A 381 1.74 -20.94 -3.17
N CYS A 382 2.43 -20.17 -4.00
CA CYS A 382 3.15 -20.70 -5.16
C CYS A 382 4.47 -21.36 -4.76
N THR A 383 4.97 -21.06 -3.56
CA THR A 383 6.20 -21.62 -2.97
C THR A 383 5.93 -22.24 -1.59
N PRO A 384 5.02 -23.24 -1.45
CA PRO A 384 4.57 -23.75 -0.15
C PRO A 384 5.66 -24.49 0.64
N HIS A 385 6.74 -24.91 -0.01
CA HIS A 385 7.89 -25.54 0.63
C HIS A 385 8.76 -24.55 1.42
N MET A 386 8.57 -23.23 1.20
CA MET A 386 9.30 -22.21 1.92
C MET A 386 8.73 -22.04 3.32
N ARG A 387 9.59 -21.98 4.33
CA ARG A 387 9.20 -21.72 5.71
C ARG A 387 8.84 -20.25 5.89
N TYR A 388 7.89 -20.00 6.78
CA TYR A 388 7.59 -18.63 7.18
C TYR A 388 8.80 -18.00 7.86
N SER A 389 9.04 -16.73 7.58
CA SER A 389 9.97 -15.87 8.30
C SER A 389 9.45 -14.42 8.18
N PRO A 390 9.43 -13.64 9.26
CA PRO A 390 9.01 -12.26 9.18
C PRO A 390 9.99 -11.46 8.33
N VAL A 391 9.43 -10.50 7.59
CA VAL A 391 10.23 -9.59 6.77
C VAL A 391 10.78 -8.46 7.66
N ASP A 392 12.06 -8.16 7.49
CA ASP A 392 12.84 -7.15 8.21
C ASP A 392 13.09 -7.43 9.70
N SER A 393 12.12 -7.99 10.44
CA SER A 393 12.20 -8.22 11.89
C SER A 393 12.64 -9.63 12.32
N TYR A 394 13.20 -10.42 11.41
CA TYR A 394 13.66 -11.79 11.71
C TYR A 394 14.83 -11.86 12.73
N THR A 395 15.48 -10.74 13.01
CA THR A 395 16.54 -10.62 14.04
C THR A 395 16.06 -9.93 15.31
N GLU A 396 14.78 -9.49 15.34
CA GLU A 396 14.24 -8.82 16.51
C GLU A 396 13.95 -9.79 17.65
N ARG A 397 13.95 -9.23 18.87
CA ARG A 397 13.84 -10.00 20.10
C ARG A 397 12.57 -10.85 20.18
N GLY A 398 11.45 -10.30 19.71
CA GLY A 398 10.17 -11.02 19.74
C GLY A 398 10.19 -12.27 18.88
N TRP A 399 10.74 -12.19 17.66
CA TRP A 399 10.85 -13.36 16.78
C TRP A 399 11.86 -14.39 17.31
N LEU A 400 12.99 -13.95 17.83
CA LEU A 400 14.00 -14.85 18.40
C LEU A 400 13.44 -15.60 19.62
N GLU A 401 12.72 -14.91 20.50
CA GLU A 401 12.08 -15.53 21.67
C GLU A 401 10.97 -16.51 21.25
N MET A 402 10.14 -16.16 20.25
CA MET A 402 9.18 -17.10 19.68
C MET A 402 9.85 -18.37 19.13
N THR A 403 11.01 -18.21 18.49
CA THR A 403 11.79 -19.33 17.95
C THR A 403 12.34 -20.22 19.06
N ASP A 404 12.84 -19.63 20.15
CA ASP A 404 13.30 -20.37 21.31
C ASP A 404 12.15 -21.15 21.97
N GLU A 405 10.98 -20.52 22.16
CA GLU A 405 9.79 -21.19 22.69
C GLU A 405 9.32 -22.36 21.81
N HIS A 406 9.39 -22.20 20.47
CA HIS A 406 9.15 -23.29 19.53
C HIS A 406 10.15 -24.44 19.70
N LEU A 407 11.44 -24.15 19.69
CA LEU A 407 12.50 -25.18 19.80
C LEU A 407 12.43 -25.95 21.12
N TRP A 408 11.99 -25.32 22.19
CA TRP A 408 11.80 -25.94 23.48
C TRP A 408 10.41 -26.61 23.66
N GLY A 409 9.55 -26.56 22.64
CA GLY A 409 8.20 -27.14 22.68
C GLY A 409 7.26 -26.44 23.67
N ARG A 410 7.50 -25.16 23.98
CA ARG A 410 6.72 -24.37 24.93
C ARG A 410 5.76 -23.39 24.24
N LEU A 411 5.95 -23.13 22.94
CA LEU A 411 5.05 -22.26 22.19
C LEU A 411 3.66 -22.89 22.12
N ALA A 412 2.61 -22.11 22.36
CA ALA A 412 1.24 -22.61 22.28
C ALA A 412 0.95 -23.20 20.88
N PRO A 413 0.25 -24.37 20.79
CA PRO A 413 0.07 -25.12 19.54
C PRO A 413 -0.48 -24.32 18.38
N VAL A 414 -1.36 -23.33 18.64
CA VAL A 414 -1.93 -22.47 17.60
C VAL A 414 -0.87 -21.60 16.92
N PHE A 415 0.05 -21.02 17.69
CA PHE A 415 1.16 -20.23 17.15
C PHE A 415 2.24 -21.13 16.53
N ASP A 416 2.52 -22.25 17.18
CA ASP A 416 3.47 -23.24 16.66
C ASP A 416 3.07 -23.69 15.26
N GLN A 417 1.80 -24.06 15.07
CA GLN A 417 1.26 -24.44 13.76
C GLN A 417 1.29 -23.30 12.75
N ALA A 418 0.90 -22.08 13.15
CA ALA A 418 0.80 -20.93 12.24
C ALA A 418 2.17 -20.45 11.75
N TYR A 419 3.19 -20.47 12.60
CA TYR A 419 4.51 -19.90 12.28
C TYR A 419 5.57 -20.92 11.88
N TYR A 420 5.50 -22.12 12.43
CA TYR A 420 6.53 -23.17 12.23
C TYR A 420 5.97 -24.42 11.55
N GLY A 421 4.66 -24.54 11.43
CA GLY A 421 4.00 -25.62 10.72
C GLY A 421 4.32 -25.61 9.22
N ARG A 422 4.08 -26.77 8.58
CA ARG A 422 4.22 -26.89 7.13
C ARG A 422 3.13 -26.06 6.42
N ARG A 423 3.53 -25.18 5.55
CA ARG A 423 2.61 -24.41 4.72
C ARG A 423 1.92 -25.31 3.68
N THR A 424 0.67 -25.00 3.40
CA THR A 424 -0.14 -25.66 2.38
C THR A 424 -0.18 -24.83 1.10
N VAL A 425 -0.55 -25.45 -0.03
CA VAL A 425 -0.74 -24.75 -1.30
C VAL A 425 -1.86 -23.73 -1.19
N LEU A 426 -2.93 -24.08 -0.47
CA LEU A 426 -4.09 -23.22 -0.24
C LEU A 426 -4.26 -22.96 1.26
N GLU A 427 -4.63 -21.72 1.56
CA GLU A 427 -5.10 -21.33 2.88
C GLU A 427 -6.43 -20.60 2.72
N LEU A 428 -7.44 -21.00 3.50
CA LEU A 428 -8.78 -20.41 3.50
C LEU A 428 -9.14 -19.97 4.93
N TYR A 429 -9.58 -18.72 5.09
CA TYR A 429 -9.93 -18.14 6.38
C TYR A 429 -11.34 -17.59 6.38
N ASP A 430 -12.11 -17.83 7.47
CA ASP A 430 -13.36 -17.15 7.80
C ASP A 430 -13.04 -15.99 8.75
N LEU A 431 -12.89 -14.78 8.22
CA LEU A 431 -12.42 -13.59 8.95
C LEU A 431 -13.40 -13.10 10.03
N GLU A 432 -14.66 -13.53 9.99
CA GLU A 432 -15.63 -13.24 11.06
C GLU A 432 -15.38 -14.13 12.28
N LYS A 433 -14.97 -15.38 12.07
CA LYS A 433 -14.73 -16.36 13.14
C LYS A 433 -13.28 -16.38 13.60
N ASP A 434 -12.36 -16.12 12.69
CA ASP A 434 -10.92 -16.13 12.91
C ASP A 434 -10.27 -14.87 12.29
N PRO A 435 -10.48 -13.69 12.88
CA PRO A 435 -9.85 -12.46 12.40
C PRO A 435 -8.32 -12.43 12.57
N ALA A 436 -7.77 -13.39 13.34
CA ALA A 436 -6.33 -13.56 13.52
C ALA A 436 -5.67 -14.41 12.41
N GLU A 437 -6.47 -15.09 11.59
CA GLU A 437 -6.02 -15.93 10.46
C GLU A 437 -5.02 -17.03 10.90
N LEU A 438 -5.32 -17.69 12.01
CA LEU A 438 -4.49 -18.75 12.59
C LEU A 438 -4.99 -20.15 12.25
N ARG A 439 -6.24 -20.29 11.76
CA ARG A 439 -6.86 -21.56 11.48
C ARG A 439 -7.18 -21.70 10.00
N ASN A 440 -6.33 -22.41 9.27
CA ASN A 440 -6.58 -22.73 7.86
C ASN A 440 -7.76 -23.71 7.69
N LEU A 441 -8.75 -23.33 6.90
CA LEU A 441 -9.97 -24.08 6.60
C LEU A 441 -9.97 -24.67 5.17
N ALA A 442 -8.88 -24.57 4.42
CA ALA A 442 -8.79 -25.10 3.07
C ALA A 442 -9.04 -26.60 3.05
N GLY A 443 -9.80 -27.08 2.05
CA GLY A 443 -10.20 -28.48 1.93
C GLY A 443 -11.36 -28.90 2.84
N THR A 444 -11.98 -27.98 3.61
CA THR A 444 -13.17 -28.27 4.41
C THR A 444 -14.38 -28.53 3.48
N PRO A 445 -15.05 -29.69 3.54
CA PRO A 445 -16.11 -30.04 2.60
C PRO A 445 -17.25 -29.01 2.50
N GLU A 446 -17.64 -28.42 3.63
CA GLU A 446 -18.72 -27.43 3.74
C GLU A 446 -18.36 -26.09 3.09
N LEU A 447 -17.07 -25.80 2.89
CA LEU A 447 -16.56 -24.55 2.30
C LEU A 447 -16.07 -24.71 0.86
N ARG A 448 -16.21 -25.92 0.28
CA ARG A 448 -15.69 -26.24 -1.07
C ARG A 448 -16.21 -25.29 -2.16
N SER A 449 -17.47 -24.87 -2.10
CA SER A 449 -18.04 -23.93 -3.08
C SER A 449 -17.40 -22.54 -2.97
N ILE A 450 -17.16 -22.07 -1.75
CA ILE A 450 -16.51 -20.79 -1.47
C ILE A 450 -15.04 -20.84 -1.90
N GLU A 451 -14.34 -21.90 -1.55
CA GLU A 451 -12.94 -22.12 -1.96
C GLU A 451 -12.80 -22.08 -3.49
N ARG A 452 -13.69 -22.80 -4.19
CA ARG A 452 -13.71 -22.82 -5.66
C ARG A 452 -14.01 -21.45 -6.27
N GLU A 453 -15.01 -20.73 -5.76
CA GLU A 453 -15.34 -19.36 -6.22
C GLU A 453 -14.13 -18.42 -6.09
N LEU A 454 -13.47 -18.44 -4.95
CA LEU A 454 -12.29 -17.61 -4.70
C LEU A 454 -11.07 -18.03 -5.54
N LEU A 455 -10.90 -19.34 -5.77
CA LEU A 455 -9.86 -19.84 -6.68
C LEU A 455 -10.06 -19.35 -8.11
N VAL A 456 -11.29 -19.41 -8.63
CA VAL A 456 -11.62 -18.89 -9.96
C VAL A 456 -11.32 -17.40 -10.04
N ALA A 457 -11.64 -16.62 -9.00
CA ALA A 457 -11.32 -15.20 -8.96
C ALA A 457 -9.79 -14.94 -8.97
N ILE A 458 -8.98 -15.74 -8.27
CA ILE A 458 -7.51 -15.67 -8.37
C ILE A 458 -7.03 -15.99 -9.78
N GLN A 459 -7.54 -17.06 -10.41
CA GLN A 459 -7.17 -17.42 -11.78
C GLN A 459 -7.47 -16.29 -12.76
N GLU A 460 -8.67 -15.71 -12.69
CA GLU A 460 -9.06 -14.58 -13.54
C GLU A 460 -8.11 -13.39 -13.36
N LYS A 461 -7.83 -13.00 -12.11
CA LYS A 461 -6.89 -11.91 -11.81
C LYS A 461 -5.49 -12.21 -12.34
N MET A 462 -4.97 -13.42 -12.16
CA MET A 462 -3.66 -13.82 -12.64
C MET A 462 -3.56 -13.77 -14.18
N ILE A 463 -4.62 -14.19 -14.87
CA ILE A 463 -4.69 -14.11 -16.35
C ILE A 463 -4.70 -12.67 -16.81
N LEU A 464 -5.54 -11.82 -16.21
CA LEU A 464 -5.67 -10.41 -16.57
C LEU A 464 -4.39 -9.58 -16.28
N ASP A 465 -3.66 -9.95 -15.24
CA ASP A 465 -2.39 -9.30 -14.87
C ASP A 465 -1.17 -9.84 -15.65
N TRP A 466 -1.34 -10.84 -16.51
CA TRP A 466 -0.25 -11.53 -17.19
C TRP A 466 0.76 -12.13 -16.21
N ASP A 467 0.24 -12.72 -15.12
CA ASP A 467 1.06 -13.37 -14.12
C ASP A 467 1.74 -14.61 -14.68
N TYR A 468 3.05 -14.69 -14.52
CA TYR A 468 3.86 -15.79 -15.05
C TYR A 468 3.88 -17.05 -14.16
N LEU A 469 3.27 -16.98 -12.98
CA LEU A 469 3.21 -18.15 -12.09
C LEU A 469 2.15 -19.15 -12.51
N PRO A 470 2.30 -20.44 -12.15
CA PRO A 470 1.29 -21.46 -12.41
C PRO A 470 -0.07 -21.05 -11.84
N LEU A 471 -1.12 -21.26 -12.62
CA LEU A 471 -2.48 -21.06 -12.14
C LEU A 471 -2.87 -22.16 -11.13
N PRO A 472 -3.59 -21.81 -10.04
CA PRO A 472 -4.13 -22.82 -9.15
C PRO A 472 -5.21 -23.65 -9.86
N LEU A 473 -5.32 -24.93 -9.56
CA LEU A 473 -6.41 -25.76 -10.08
C LEU A 473 -7.69 -25.49 -9.29
N ALA A 474 -8.78 -25.22 -9.99
CA ALA A 474 -10.13 -25.03 -9.44
C ALA A 474 -11.01 -26.24 -9.86
N GLU A 475 -10.65 -27.44 -9.37
CA GLU A 475 -11.42 -28.68 -9.63
C GLU A 475 -12.76 -28.74 -8.87
#